data_ae1da271fa27c63d452e736dc4c03a3b
#
_entry.id   ae1da271fa27c63d452e736dc4c03a3b
#
_cell.length_a   1.000
_cell.length_b   1.000
_cell.length_c   1.000
_cell.angle_alpha   90.00
_cell.angle_beta   90.00
_cell.angle_gamma   90.00
#
_symmetry.space_group_name_H-M   'P 1'
#
loop_
_entity.id
_entity.type
_entity.pdbx_description
1 polymer ?
#
loop_
_entity_poly.entity_id
_entity_poly.type
_entity_poly.pdbx_seq_one_letter_code
_entity_poly.pdbx_strand_id
1 'polypeptide(L)'
;FGTFLQGVFQSTSGFYRFAAVEGAPDEMKPLAISWVLTGGVVAAVVGTLIASSTSDLFAPATFAGSYLAVAVLTVIAMGFLLLLKLPKPTAEEVHGARRPWSELLKQPRLIVAITSAALSYGMMNLMMTAAPIAMIGCGFDKNDASWVIQWHVLGMFVPSFFTGHLIKKFGAEKIAAVGMLLLISAAVIGLSGIAFANFAVALILLGLGWNFGFIGGTTMLTTTYAPAERGKVQGANDFIMLTVVAFASLSSGKLLAGIGWASVNIALFPMAILALALIAWVMLKPNPQAVKPQE
;
A
#
# COMPACT_ATOMS: atom_id res chain seq x y z
N PHE A 1 -10.47 -20.87 8.31
CA PHE A 1 -9.34 -20.78 9.25
C PHE A 1 -8.05 -20.32 8.56
N GLY A 2 -7.64 -20.92 7.43
CA GLY A 2 -6.43 -20.55 6.70
C GLY A 2 -6.40 -19.08 6.26
N THR A 3 -7.52 -18.54 5.77
CA THR A 3 -7.64 -17.13 5.39
C THR A 3 -7.49 -16.17 6.58
N PHE A 4 -7.93 -16.58 7.78
CA PHE A 4 -7.71 -15.81 9.00
C PHE A 4 -6.22 -15.76 9.37
N LEU A 5 -5.52 -16.90 9.33
CA LEU A 5 -4.07 -16.93 9.57
C LEU A 5 -3.29 -16.11 8.54
N GLN A 6 -3.71 -16.17 7.27
CA GLN A 6 -3.14 -15.32 6.22
C GLN A 6 -3.33 -13.82 6.53
N GLY A 7 -4.47 -13.43 7.08
CA GLY A 7 -4.72 -12.06 7.54
C GLY A 7 -3.78 -11.62 8.66
N VAL A 8 -3.51 -12.50 9.63
CA VAL A 8 -2.54 -12.25 10.71
C VAL A 8 -1.13 -12.06 10.13
N PHE A 9 -0.71 -12.94 9.22
CA PHE A 9 0.57 -12.81 8.53
C PHE A 9 0.67 -11.49 7.76
N GLN A 10 -0.35 -11.13 6.99
CA GLN A 10 -0.40 -9.90 6.20
C GLN A 10 -0.30 -8.66 7.09
N SER A 11 -1.01 -8.65 8.23
CA SER A 11 -0.93 -7.56 9.20
C SER A 11 0.48 -7.43 9.78
N THR A 12 1.10 -8.55 10.18
CA THR A 12 2.45 -8.56 10.75
C THR A 12 3.50 -8.10 9.73
N SER A 13 3.43 -8.59 8.49
CA SER A 13 4.36 -8.21 7.42
C SER A 13 4.26 -6.71 7.06
N GLY A 14 3.09 -6.13 7.22
CA GLY A 14 2.87 -4.70 7.06
C GLY A 14 3.75 -3.83 7.96
N PHE A 15 4.11 -4.32 9.16
CA PHE A 15 4.98 -3.60 10.10
C PHE A 15 6.45 -3.56 9.69
N TYR A 16 6.93 -4.39 8.77
CA TYR A 16 8.34 -4.39 8.37
C TYR A 16 8.80 -3.03 7.83
N ARG A 17 7.92 -2.27 7.15
CA ARG A 17 8.23 -0.92 6.70
C ARG A 17 8.49 0.05 7.85
N PHE A 18 7.84 -0.15 8.99
CA PHE A 18 8.06 0.66 10.19
C PHE A 18 9.30 0.21 10.96
N ALA A 19 9.55 -1.11 11.05
CA ALA A 19 10.76 -1.65 11.65
C ALA A 19 12.02 -1.14 10.92
N ALA A 20 11.97 -1.01 9.59
CA ALA A 20 13.07 -0.44 8.81
C ALA A 20 13.36 1.03 9.11
N VAL A 21 12.37 1.76 9.62
CA VAL A 21 12.51 3.17 10.00
C VAL A 21 13.17 3.34 11.37
N GLU A 22 13.08 2.33 12.25
CA GLU A 22 13.50 2.43 13.66
C GLU A 22 14.98 2.70 13.87
N GLY A 23 15.85 2.27 13.04
CA GLY A 23 17.29 2.55 13.13
C GLY A 23 17.77 3.62 12.15
N ALA A 24 16.84 4.21 11.37
CA ALA A 24 17.20 5.13 10.29
C ALA A 24 17.14 6.60 10.76
N PRO A 25 18.14 7.43 10.38
CA PRO A 25 18.04 8.89 10.53
C PRO A 25 16.78 9.43 9.85
N ASP A 26 16.23 10.53 10.36
CA ASP A 26 14.96 11.10 9.85
C ASP A 26 14.99 11.34 8.34
N GLU A 27 16.12 11.78 7.81
CA GLU A 27 16.32 12.00 6.38
C GLU A 27 16.29 10.72 5.54
N MET A 28 16.54 9.56 6.14
CA MET A 28 16.60 8.26 5.47
C MET A 28 15.29 7.47 5.60
N LYS A 29 14.37 7.90 6.47
CA LYS A 29 13.09 7.19 6.69
C LYS A 29 12.29 6.92 5.41
N PRO A 30 12.14 7.88 4.46
CA PRO A 30 11.44 7.62 3.20
C PRO A 30 12.13 6.53 2.36
N LEU A 31 13.46 6.53 2.36
CA LEU A 31 14.26 5.53 1.65
C LEU A 31 14.12 4.14 2.28
N ALA A 32 14.15 4.05 3.62
CA ALA A 32 13.99 2.78 4.34
C ALA A 32 12.63 2.14 4.03
N ILE A 33 11.55 2.92 4.05
CA ILE A 33 10.20 2.47 3.67
C ILE A 33 10.19 1.97 2.22
N SER A 34 10.75 2.76 1.31
CA SER A 34 10.82 2.42 -0.11
C SER A 34 11.60 1.13 -0.37
N TRP A 35 12.74 0.94 0.27
CA TRP A 35 13.57 -0.26 0.10
C TRP A 35 12.89 -1.53 0.58
N VAL A 36 12.15 -1.48 1.68
CA VAL A 36 11.34 -2.63 2.12
C VAL A 36 10.33 -3.01 1.05
N LEU A 37 9.65 -2.04 0.45
CA LEU A 37 8.68 -2.28 -0.61
C LEU A 37 9.32 -2.75 -1.92
N THR A 38 10.59 -2.41 -2.18
CA THR A 38 11.34 -2.92 -3.33
C THR A 38 11.43 -4.45 -3.33
N GLY A 39 11.46 -5.09 -2.15
CA GLY A 39 11.36 -6.56 -2.04
C GLY A 39 10.12 -7.14 -2.71
N GLY A 40 9.05 -6.35 -2.84
CA GLY A 40 7.85 -6.72 -3.59
C GLY A 40 8.09 -6.99 -5.07
N VAL A 41 9.12 -6.38 -5.68
CA VAL A 41 9.50 -6.68 -7.09
C VAL A 41 9.96 -8.13 -7.22
N VAL A 42 10.83 -8.57 -6.31
CA VAL A 42 11.29 -9.96 -6.27
C VAL A 42 10.11 -10.89 -6.03
N ALA A 43 9.24 -10.55 -5.07
CA ALA A 43 8.04 -11.33 -4.78
C ALA A 43 7.08 -11.42 -5.98
N ALA A 44 6.91 -10.34 -6.75
CA ALA A 44 6.05 -10.31 -7.93
C ALA A 44 6.51 -11.28 -9.03
N VAL A 45 7.83 -11.40 -9.24
CA VAL A 45 8.39 -12.28 -10.26
C VAL A 45 8.55 -13.70 -9.73
N VAL A 46 9.28 -13.86 -8.62
CA VAL A 46 9.61 -15.17 -8.06
C VAL A 46 8.36 -15.87 -7.50
N GLY A 47 7.47 -15.12 -6.84
CA GLY A 47 6.23 -15.67 -6.28
C GLY A 47 5.32 -16.24 -7.36
N THR A 48 5.15 -15.54 -8.48
CA THR A 48 4.34 -16.01 -9.61
C THR A 48 4.96 -17.28 -10.24
N LEU A 49 6.28 -17.31 -10.42
CA LEU A 49 6.99 -18.47 -10.95
C LEU A 49 6.84 -19.70 -10.02
N ILE A 50 7.01 -19.51 -8.71
CA ILE A 50 6.83 -20.57 -7.73
C ILE A 50 5.37 -21.06 -7.74
N ALA A 51 4.40 -20.14 -7.71
CA ALA A 51 2.98 -20.51 -7.70
C ALA A 51 2.61 -21.35 -8.93
N SER A 52 3.03 -20.94 -10.13
CA SER A 52 2.73 -21.65 -11.39
C SER A 52 3.44 -22.99 -11.49
N SER A 53 4.72 -23.08 -11.06
CA SER A 53 5.49 -24.33 -11.15
C SER A 53 5.08 -25.38 -10.09
N THR A 54 4.41 -24.97 -9.04
CA THR A 54 4.02 -25.84 -7.91
C THR A 54 2.51 -26.10 -7.84
N SER A 55 1.70 -25.49 -8.70
CA SER A 55 0.23 -25.58 -8.67
C SER A 55 -0.29 -27.03 -8.73
N ASP A 56 0.31 -27.84 -9.57
CA ASP A 56 -0.14 -29.22 -9.84
C ASP A 56 0.75 -30.30 -9.23
N LEU A 57 1.72 -29.91 -8.38
CA LEU A 57 2.71 -30.81 -7.78
C LEU A 57 2.06 -31.94 -6.96
N PHE A 58 0.89 -31.71 -6.41
CA PHE A 58 0.11 -32.69 -5.63
C PHE A 58 -1.28 -32.95 -6.23
N ALA A 59 -1.37 -33.03 -7.60
CA ALA A 59 -2.63 -33.36 -8.24
C ALA A 59 -3.26 -34.65 -7.66
N PRO A 60 -4.59 -34.69 -7.42
CA PRO A 60 -5.61 -33.72 -7.86
C PRO A 60 -5.84 -32.52 -6.94
N ALA A 61 -5.05 -32.37 -5.85
CA ALA A 61 -5.16 -31.25 -4.91
C ALA A 61 -4.46 -30.01 -5.49
N THR A 62 -5.13 -29.33 -6.44
CA THR A 62 -4.63 -28.11 -7.10
C THR A 62 -4.23 -27.05 -6.07
N PHE A 63 -3.09 -26.40 -6.28
CA PHE A 63 -2.45 -25.41 -5.41
C PHE A 63 -1.90 -25.92 -4.06
N ALA A 64 -2.04 -27.19 -3.70
CA ALA A 64 -1.43 -27.69 -2.46
C ALA A 64 0.09 -27.49 -2.43
N GLY A 65 0.77 -27.71 -3.56
CA GLY A 65 2.20 -27.43 -3.73
C GLY A 65 2.54 -25.95 -3.55
N SER A 66 1.72 -25.04 -4.07
CA SER A 66 1.92 -23.60 -3.90
C SER A 66 1.78 -23.16 -2.44
N TYR A 67 0.83 -23.70 -1.69
CA TYR A 67 0.72 -23.46 -0.24
C TYR A 67 1.90 -24.02 0.54
N LEU A 68 2.42 -25.20 0.15
CA LEU A 68 3.64 -25.75 0.76
C LEU A 68 4.85 -24.85 0.48
N ALA A 69 4.99 -24.36 -0.74
CA ALA A 69 6.06 -23.43 -1.10
C ALA A 69 5.99 -22.12 -0.28
N VAL A 70 4.79 -21.57 -0.07
CA VAL A 70 4.58 -20.41 0.82
C VAL A 70 5.00 -20.74 2.25
N ALA A 71 4.66 -21.91 2.77
CA ALA A 71 5.07 -22.33 4.11
C ALA A 71 6.60 -22.40 4.24
N VAL A 72 7.28 -23.01 3.27
CA VAL A 72 8.76 -23.08 3.23
C VAL A 72 9.38 -21.67 3.18
N LEU A 73 8.89 -20.81 2.31
CA LEU A 73 9.37 -19.42 2.23
C LEU A 73 9.14 -18.65 3.52
N THR A 74 8.02 -18.90 4.21
CA THR A 74 7.74 -18.29 5.51
C THR A 74 8.74 -18.75 6.58
N VAL A 75 9.10 -20.03 6.61
CA VAL A 75 10.13 -20.55 7.54
C VAL A 75 11.49 -19.94 7.24
N ILE A 76 11.85 -19.79 5.97
CA ILE A 76 13.10 -19.10 5.56
C ILE A 76 13.08 -17.63 6.02
N ALA A 77 11.96 -16.93 5.81
CA ALA A 77 11.79 -15.55 6.26
C ALA A 77 11.90 -15.43 7.79
N MET A 78 11.34 -16.36 8.55
CA MET A 78 11.54 -16.42 10.01
C MET A 78 13.00 -16.55 10.38
N GLY A 79 13.77 -17.39 9.67
CA GLY A 79 15.21 -17.51 9.86
C GLY A 79 15.94 -16.18 9.69
N PHE A 80 15.62 -15.41 8.64
CA PHE A 80 16.19 -14.07 8.45
C PHE A 80 15.76 -13.09 9.55
N LEU A 81 14.51 -13.14 10.00
CA LEU A 81 14.04 -12.29 11.09
C LEU A 81 14.75 -12.55 12.41
N LEU A 82 15.15 -13.80 12.70
CA LEU A 82 15.96 -14.14 13.90
C LEU A 82 17.36 -13.53 13.86
N LEU A 83 17.88 -13.23 12.67
CA LEU A 83 19.18 -12.56 12.50
C LEU A 83 19.08 -11.03 12.61
N LEU A 84 17.86 -10.49 12.59
CA LEU A 84 17.64 -9.06 12.62
C LEU A 84 17.91 -8.51 14.01
N LYS A 85 18.86 -7.57 14.10
CA LYS A 85 19.19 -6.87 15.34
C LYS A 85 18.47 -5.53 15.36
N LEU A 86 17.30 -5.49 15.97
CA LEU A 86 16.61 -4.23 16.21
C LEU A 86 17.19 -3.53 17.44
N PRO A 87 17.28 -2.19 17.44
CA PRO A 87 17.65 -1.43 18.61
C PRO A 87 16.69 -1.73 19.77
N LYS A 88 17.22 -1.81 20.99
CA LYS A 88 16.36 -1.98 22.16
C LYS A 88 15.51 -0.72 22.34
N PRO A 89 14.25 -0.87 22.80
CA PRO A 89 13.43 0.29 23.09
C PRO A 89 14.12 1.23 24.08
N THR A 90 14.10 2.51 23.79
CA THR A 90 14.63 3.54 24.68
C THR A 90 13.71 3.74 25.89
N ALA A 91 14.24 4.35 26.96
CA ALA A 91 13.42 4.69 28.13
C ALA A 91 12.23 5.61 27.75
N GLU A 92 12.42 6.51 26.77
CA GLU A 92 11.37 7.37 26.22
C GLU A 92 10.28 6.57 25.50
N GLU A 93 10.64 5.53 24.75
CA GLU A 93 9.68 4.65 24.06
C GLU A 93 8.83 3.85 25.05
N VAL A 94 9.41 3.44 26.16
CA VAL A 94 8.72 2.62 27.17
C VAL A 94 7.89 3.47 28.13
N HIS A 95 8.47 4.56 28.65
CA HIS A 95 7.93 5.37 29.76
C HIS A 95 7.56 6.80 29.35
N GLY A 96 7.77 7.20 28.11
CA GLY A 96 7.46 8.53 27.61
C GLY A 96 5.96 8.86 27.70
N ALA A 97 5.65 10.14 27.79
CA ALA A 97 4.28 10.64 27.80
C ALA A 97 3.57 10.29 26.49
N ARG A 98 2.32 9.82 26.61
CA ARG A 98 1.49 9.43 25.45
C ARG A 98 0.29 10.34 25.38
N ARG A 99 0.21 11.12 24.31
CA ARG A 99 -0.95 11.98 24.06
C ARG A 99 -2.23 11.15 23.86
N PRO A 100 -3.38 11.60 24.39
CA PRO A 100 -4.67 10.99 24.11
C PRO A 100 -5.05 11.15 22.62
N TRP A 101 -5.98 10.32 22.12
CA TRP A 101 -6.47 10.43 20.74
C TRP A 101 -7.08 11.80 20.43
N SER A 102 -7.70 12.43 21.43
CA SER A 102 -8.26 13.78 21.30
C SER A 102 -7.23 14.85 20.95
N GLU A 103 -5.96 14.66 21.30
CA GLU A 103 -4.86 15.54 20.89
C GLU A 103 -4.23 15.12 19.57
N LEU A 104 -3.99 13.82 19.40
CA LEU A 104 -3.39 13.29 18.18
C LEU A 104 -4.25 13.64 16.96
N LEU A 105 -5.57 13.50 17.05
CA LEU A 105 -6.50 13.82 15.96
C LEU A 105 -6.65 15.33 15.67
N LYS A 106 -6.14 16.20 16.54
CA LYS A 106 -6.04 17.64 16.23
C LYS A 106 -4.93 17.96 15.23
N GLN A 107 -4.04 16.99 14.94
CA GLN A 107 -2.98 17.16 13.95
C GLN A 107 -3.51 16.88 12.55
N PRO A 108 -3.67 17.90 11.66
CA PRO A 108 -4.15 17.67 10.30
C PRO A 108 -3.27 16.71 9.51
N ARG A 109 -1.95 16.78 9.73
CA ARG A 109 -0.97 15.90 9.09
C ARG A 109 -1.18 14.42 9.41
N LEU A 110 -1.58 14.06 10.64
CA LEU A 110 -1.91 12.69 11.01
C LEU A 110 -3.13 12.18 10.24
N ILE A 111 -4.19 13.00 10.15
CA ILE A 111 -5.40 12.65 9.42
C ILE A 111 -5.09 12.42 7.94
N VAL A 112 -4.33 13.34 7.33
CA VAL A 112 -3.94 13.24 5.92
C VAL A 112 -3.06 12.03 5.67
N ALA A 113 -2.12 11.73 6.55
CA ALA A 113 -1.24 10.57 6.44
C ALA A 113 -2.04 9.24 6.42
N ILE A 114 -2.91 9.06 7.41
CA ILE A 114 -3.77 7.87 7.51
C ILE A 114 -4.72 7.78 6.30
N THR A 115 -5.38 8.88 5.96
CA THR A 115 -6.35 8.90 4.84
C THR A 115 -5.66 8.62 3.50
N SER A 116 -4.48 9.21 3.23
CA SER A 116 -3.73 8.97 2.00
C SER A 116 -3.32 7.51 1.86
N ALA A 117 -2.78 6.89 2.92
CA ALA A 117 -2.38 5.50 2.91
C ALA A 117 -3.58 4.57 2.75
N ALA A 118 -4.65 4.79 3.53
CA ALA A 118 -5.84 3.94 3.53
C ALA A 118 -6.62 4.02 2.21
N LEU A 119 -6.85 5.22 1.68
CA LEU A 119 -7.59 5.40 0.43
C LEU A 119 -6.78 4.94 -0.79
N SER A 120 -5.45 5.17 -0.83
CA SER A 120 -4.60 4.61 -1.89
C SER A 120 -4.71 3.09 -1.94
N TYR A 121 -4.63 2.45 -0.78
CA TYR A 121 -4.71 0.99 -0.69
C TYR A 121 -6.12 0.48 -1.01
N GLY A 122 -7.15 1.16 -0.54
CA GLY A 122 -8.55 0.82 -0.83
C GLY A 122 -8.89 0.94 -2.31
N MET A 123 -8.50 2.04 -2.97
CA MET A 123 -8.73 2.23 -4.41
C MET A 123 -7.99 1.20 -5.24
N MET A 124 -6.72 0.93 -4.90
CA MET A 124 -5.92 -0.10 -5.55
C MET A 124 -6.60 -1.46 -5.42
N ASN A 125 -7.00 -1.86 -4.22
CA ASN A 125 -7.62 -3.16 -3.97
C ASN A 125 -8.99 -3.29 -4.65
N LEU A 126 -9.80 -2.22 -4.65
CA LEU A 126 -11.11 -2.18 -5.31
C LEU A 126 -11.00 -2.51 -6.80
N MET A 127 -10.11 -1.82 -7.50
CA MET A 127 -9.97 -1.96 -8.95
C MET A 127 -9.20 -3.23 -9.34
N MET A 128 -8.11 -3.57 -8.62
CA MET A 128 -7.33 -4.78 -8.87
C MET A 128 -8.17 -6.06 -8.70
N THR A 129 -9.07 -6.09 -7.71
CA THR A 129 -9.94 -7.27 -7.49
C THR A 129 -10.98 -7.43 -8.60
N ALA A 130 -11.52 -6.33 -9.12
CA ALA A 130 -12.53 -6.35 -10.18
C ALA A 130 -11.94 -6.63 -11.58
N ALA A 131 -10.72 -6.14 -11.84
CA ALA A 131 -10.16 -6.10 -13.18
C ALA A 131 -10.06 -7.48 -13.88
N PRO A 132 -9.51 -8.55 -13.27
CA PRO A 132 -9.43 -9.85 -13.95
C PRO A 132 -10.80 -10.43 -14.24
N ILE A 133 -11.80 -10.22 -13.37
CA ILE A 133 -13.18 -10.67 -13.58
C ILE A 133 -13.81 -9.89 -14.72
N ALA A 134 -13.61 -8.57 -14.77
CA ALA A 134 -14.09 -7.71 -15.85
C ALA A 134 -13.46 -8.09 -17.19
N MET A 135 -12.15 -8.36 -17.23
CA MET A 135 -11.45 -8.78 -18.46
C MET A 135 -12.00 -10.09 -19.01
N ILE A 136 -12.19 -11.11 -18.16
CA ILE A 136 -12.80 -12.38 -18.56
C ILE A 136 -14.23 -12.15 -19.07
N GLY A 137 -15.01 -11.30 -18.40
CA GLY A 137 -16.35 -10.90 -18.82
C GLY A 137 -16.38 -10.16 -20.16
N CYS A 138 -15.29 -9.49 -20.55
CA CYS A 138 -15.10 -8.84 -21.84
C CYS A 138 -14.54 -9.79 -22.94
N GLY A 139 -14.30 -11.08 -22.63
CA GLY A 139 -13.85 -12.08 -23.58
C GLY A 139 -12.34 -12.27 -23.67
N PHE A 140 -11.57 -11.65 -22.78
CA PHE A 140 -10.11 -11.91 -22.64
C PHE A 140 -9.87 -13.26 -21.96
N ASP A 141 -8.75 -13.89 -22.28
CA ASP A 141 -8.37 -15.14 -21.63
C ASP A 141 -7.71 -14.91 -20.25
N LYS A 142 -7.45 -16.01 -19.53
CA LYS A 142 -6.80 -15.96 -18.22
C LYS A 142 -5.36 -15.47 -18.29
N ASN A 143 -4.66 -15.69 -19.40
CA ASN A 143 -3.28 -15.27 -19.57
C ASN A 143 -3.21 -13.75 -19.75
N ASP A 144 -4.14 -13.18 -20.51
CA ASP A 144 -4.28 -11.72 -20.67
C ASP A 144 -4.50 -11.04 -19.31
N ALA A 145 -5.46 -11.56 -18.52
CA ALA A 145 -5.72 -11.03 -17.19
C ALA A 145 -4.50 -11.15 -16.26
N SER A 146 -3.81 -12.29 -16.30
CA SER A 146 -2.60 -12.51 -15.50
C SER A 146 -1.46 -11.56 -15.92
N TRP A 147 -1.29 -11.31 -17.21
CA TRP A 147 -0.33 -10.33 -17.72
C TRP A 147 -0.59 -8.92 -17.20
N VAL A 148 -1.82 -8.47 -17.25
CA VAL A 148 -2.22 -7.14 -16.77
C VAL A 148 -1.99 -7.03 -15.25
N ILE A 149 -2.33 -8.05 -14.48
CA ILE A 149 -2.05 -8.09 -13.03
C ILE A 149 -0.56 -8.06 -12.75
N GLN A 150 0.25 -8.79 -13.50
CA GLN A 150 1.71 -8.79 -13.34
C GLN A 150 2.31 -7.40 -13.56
N TRP A 151 1.90 -6.69 -14.62
CA TRP A 151 2.32 -5.31 -14.87
C TRP A 151 1.83 -4.35 -13.79
N HIS A 152 0.61 -4.55 -13.28
CA HIS A 152 0.11 -3.80 -12.14
C HIS A 152 1.01 -3.97 -10.91
N VAL A 153 1.35 -5.20 -10.54
CA VAL A 153 2.22 -5.49 -9.39
C VAL A 153 3.61 -4.91 -9.58
N LEU A 154 4.16 -4.97 -10.79
CA LEU A 154 5.41 -4.27 -11.11
C LEU A 154 5.25 -2.75 -10.96
N GLY A 155 4.14 -2.18 -11.42
CA GLY A 155 3.78 -0.77 -11.19
C GLY A 155 3.69 -0.38 -9.72
N MET A 156 3.27 -1.31 -8.85
CA MET A 156 3.24 -1.09 -7.40
C MET A 156 4.64 -1.02 -6.77
N PHE A 157 5.56 -1.88 -7.19
CA PHE A 157 6.81 -2.08 -6.45
C PHE A 157 8.06 -1.52 -7.13
N VAL A 158 8.15 -1.52 -8.46
CA VAL A 158 9.30 -0.95 -9.19
C VAL A 158 9.55 0.52 -8.86
N PRO A 159 8.51 1.39 -8.74
CA PRO A 159 8.74 2.78 -8.37
C PRO A 159 9.40 2.96 -7.01
N SER A 160 9.33 1.97 -6.11
CA SER A 160 9.94 2.04 -4.78
C SER A 160 11.47 2.24 -4.83
N PHE A 161 12.14 1.87 -5.92
CA PHE A 161 13.56 2.17 -6.10
C PHE A 161 13.87 3.68 -6.08
N PHE A 162 12.91 4.51 -6.47
CA PHE A 162 13.10 5.96 -6.58
C PHE A 162 12.10 6.80 -5.77
N THR A 163 10.97 6.24 -5.35
CA THR A 163 9.93 6.99 -4.60
C THR A 163 10.49 7.63 -3.33
N GLY A 164 11.33 6.91 -2.57
CA GLY A 164 11.98 7.46 -1.38
C GLY A 164 12.86 8.68 -1.68
N HIS A 165 13.58 8.66 -2.80
CA HIS A 165 14.39 9.80 -3.25
C HIS A 165 13.53 10.98 -3.70
N LEU A 166 12.41 10.69 -4.38
CA LEU A 166 11.45 11.73 -4.76
C LEU A 166 10.83 12.39 -3.53
N ILE A 167 10.47 11.61 -2.50
CA ILE A 167 9.95 12.13 -1.24
C ILE A 167 11.00 13.00 -0.53
N LYS A 168 12.25 12.56 -0.49
CA LYS A 168 13.35 13.35 0.10
C LYS A 168 13.53 14.69 -0.64
N LYS A 169 13.36 14.72 -1.96
CA LYS A 169 13.55 15.93 -2.79
C LYS A 169 12.35 16.85 -2.78
N PHE A 170 11.13 16.32 -2.87
CA PHE A 170 9.91 17.09 -3.12
C PHE A 170 8.95 17.15 -1.94
N GLY A 171 9.14 16.31 -0.92
CA GLY A 171 8.25 16.17 0.23
C GLY A 171 7.19 15.08 0.03
N ALA A 172 6.76 14.50 1.14
CA ALA A 172 5.83 13.37 1.14
C ALA A 172 4.43 13.76 0.64
N GLU A 173 3.98 14.96 0.98
CA GLU A 173 2.67 15.50 0.59
C GLU A 173 2.55 15.63 -0.94
N LYS A 174 3.56 16.18 -1.60
CA LYS A 174 3.53 16.36 -3.06
C LYS A 174 3.55 15.04 -3.79
N ILE A 175 4.35 14.09 -3.31
CA ILE A 175 4.41 12.74 -3.91
C ILE A 175 3.09 12.00 -3.68
N ALA A 176 2.48 12.09 -2.50
CA ALA A 176 1.15 11.53 -2.25
C ALA A 176 0.09 12.17 -3.15
N ALA A 177 0.13 13.49 -3.37
CA ALA A 177 -0.78 14.18 -4.29
C ALA A 177 -0.64 13.68 -5.73
N VAL A 178 0.60 13.51 -6.22
CA VAL A 178 0.86 12.91 -7.53
C VAL A 178 0.28 11.48 -7.59
N GLY A 179 0.41 10.71 -6.50
CA GLY A 179 -0.22 9.39 -6.37
C GLY A 179 -1.72 9.44 -6.58
N MET A 180 -2.42 10.40 -5.94
CA MET A 180 -3.87 10.56 -6.12
C MET A 180 -4.24 10.95 -7.56
N LEU A 181 -3.46 11.81 -8.21
CA LEU A 181 -3.68 12.16 -9.62
C LEU A 181 -3.50 10.96 -10.54
N LEU A 182 -2.53 10.11 -10.28
CA LEU A 182 -2.33 8.86 -11.03
C LEU A 182 -3.49 7.89 -10.83
N LEU A 183 -4.06 7.79 -9.62
CA LEU A 183 -5.24 6.98 -9.35
C LEU A 183 -6.49 7.53 -10.07
N ILE A 184 -6.65 8.84 -10.15
CA ILE A 184 -7.69 9.48 -10.98
C ILE A 184 -7.45 9.16 -12.46
N SER A 185 -6.22 9.26 -12.94
CA SER A 185 -5.86 8.93 -14.33
C SER A 185 -6.15 7.46 -14.65
N ALA A 186 -5.87 6.55 -13.71
CA ALA A 186 -6.21 5.14 -13.84
C ALA A 186 -7.72 4.93 -14.04
N ALA A 187 -8.54 5.62 -13.22
CA ALA A 187 -10.00 5.56 -13.34
C ALA A 187 -10.50 6.14 -14.67
N VAL A 188 -9.94 7.26 -15.14
CA VAL A 188 -10.28 7.85 -16.44
C VAL A 188 -9.97 6.89 -17.60
N ILE A 189 -8.78 6.29 -17.59
CA ILE A 189 -8.38 5.31 -18.61
C ILE A 189 -9.28 4.06 -18.54
N GLY A 190 -9.60 3.57 -17.32
CA GLY A 190 -10.52 2.46 -17.14
C GLY A 190 -11.95 2.73 -17.64
N LEU A 191 -12.40 3.99 -17.63
CA LEU A 191 -13.68 4.43 -18.18
C LEU A 191 -13.64 4.66 -19.68
N SER A 192 -12.46 4.91 -20.28
CA SER A 192 -12.35 5.27 -21.70
C SER A 192 -12.56 4.08 -22.65
N GLY A 193 -12.61 2.84 -22.15
CA GLY A 193 -12.89 1.67 -22.96
C GLY A 193 -12.60 0.35 -22.25
N ILE A 194 -12.84 -0.74 -22.97
CA ILE A 194 -12.66 -2.11 -22.51
C ILE A 194 -11.66 -2.90 -23.38
N ALA A 195 -10.83 -2.20 -24.17
CA ALA A 195 -9.75 -2.85 -24.88
C ALA A 195 -8.64 -3.29 -23.92
N PHE A 196 -7.82 -4.26 -24.32
CA PHE A 196 -6.68 -4.74 -23.51
C PHE A 196 -5.80 -3.59 -23.03
N ALA A 197 -5.48 -2.62 -23.89
CA ALA A 197 -4.68 -1.45 -23.53
C ALA A 197 -5.29 -0.59 -22.44
N ASN A 198 -6.64 -0.44 -22.40
CA ASN A 198 -7.32 0.29 -21.35
C ASN A 198 -7.09 -0.37 -19.98
N PHE A 199 -7.28 -1.69 -19.88
CA PHE A 199 -7.01 -2.43 -18.64
C PHE A 199 -5.53 -2.36 -18.26
N ALA A 200 -4.61 -2.60 -19.20
CA ALA A 200 -3.19 -2.61 -18.92
C ALA A 200 -2.69 -1.25 -18.43
N VAL A 201 -2.98 -0.17 -19.15
CA VAL A 201 -2.54 1.19 -18.75
C VAL A 201 -3.21 1.64 -17.46
N ALA A 202 -4.50 1.39 -17.30
CA ALA A 202 -5.21 1.74 -16.07
C ALA A 202 -4.61 1.03 -14.85
N LEU A 203 -4.30 -0.26 -14.95
CA LEU A 203 -3.73 -1.02 -13.83
C LEU A 203 -2.26 -0.65 -13.55
N ILE A 204 -1.46 -0.33 -14.55
CA ILE A 204 -0.09 0.19 -14.34
C ILE A 204 -0.15 1.53 -13.59
N LEU A 205 -1.01 2.46 -14.02
CA LEU A 205 -1.19 3.75 -13.35
C LEU A 205 -1.75 3.58 -11.94
N LEU A 206 -2.64 2.63 -11.74
CA LEU A 206 -3.18 2.25 -10.43
C LEU A 206 -2.06 1.81 -9.49
N GLY A 207 -1.16 0.94 -9.94
CA GLY A 207 -0.01 0.47 -9.18
C GLY A 207 0.95 1.60 -8.79
N LEU A 208 1.31 2.43 -9.77
CA LEU A 208 2.18 3.60 -9.56
C LEU A 208 1.53 4.62 -8.60
N GLY A 209 0.25 4.89 -8.78
CA GLY A 209 -0.51 5.80 -7.91
C GLY A 209 -0.60 5.28 -6.48
N TRP A 210 -0.83 3.97 -6.31
CA TRP A 210 -0.78 3.33 -4.99
C TRP A 210 0.59 3.49 -4.34
N ASN A 211 1.67 3.21 -5.06
CA ASN A 211 3.03 3.33 -4.52
C ASN A 211 3.29 4.73 -3.95
N PHE A 212 3.01 5.76 -4.74
CA PHE A 212 3.26 7.15 -4.33
C PHE A 212 2.34 7.59 -3.17
N GLY A 213 1.06 7.24 -3.23
CA GLY A 213 0.10 7.56 -2.17
C GLY A 213 0.40 6.84 -0.87
N PHE A 214 0.72 5.55 -0.94
CA PHE A 214 0.99 4.70 0.21
C PHE A 214 2.33 5.03 0.89
N ILE A 215 3.43 5.16 0.13
CA ILE A 215 4.74 5.51 0.68
C ILE A 215 4.72 6.94 1.21
N GLY A 216 4.11 7.88 0.46
CA GLY A 216 3.93 9.26 0.91
C GLY A 216 3.13 9.35 2.20
N GLY A 217 1.98 8.68 2.28
CA GLY A 217 1.15 8.61 3.49
C GLY A 217 1.89 7.98 4.67
N THR A 218 2.56 6.85 4.46
CA THR A 218 3.36 6.19 5.50
C THR A 218 4.51 7.09 5.99
N THR A 219 5.18 7.78 5.07
CA THR A 219 6.26 8.73 5.42
C THR A 219 5.71 9.92 6.23
N MET A 220 4.59 10.52 5.83
CA MET A 220 3.94 11.55 6.62
C MET A 220 3.60 11.07 8.03
N LEU A 221 3.08 9.85 8.15
CA LEU A 221 2.70 9.25 9.43
C LEU A 221 3.87 9.23 10.41
N THR A 222 5.07 8.87 9.96
CA THR A 222 6.26 8.75 10.83
C THR A 222 6.68 10.08 11.48
N THR A 223 6.16 11.20 11.01
CA THR A 223 6.45 12.53 11.57
C THR A 223 5.39 13.06 12.53
N THR A 224 4.35 12.27 12.83
CA THR A 224 3.17 12.75 13.59
C THR A 224 3.10 12.25 15.03
N TYR A 225 3.95 11.34 15.43
CA TYR A 225 3.92 10.71 16.74
C TYR A 225 5.30 10.73 17.41
N ALA A 226 5.29 10.81 18.74
CA ALA A 226 6.48 10.62 19.57
C ALA A 226 6.86 9.13 19.68
N PRO A 227 8.11 8.79 20.04
CA PRO A 227 8.55 7.40 20.18
C PRO A 227 7.62 6.53 21.03
N ALA A 228 7.14 7.04 22.15
CA ALA A 228 6.20 6.33 23.05
C ALA A 228 4.81 6.07 22.45
N GLU A 229 4.42 6.81 21.40
CA GLU A 229 3.11 6.71 20.74
C GLU A 229 3.13 5.81 19.50
N ARG A 230 4.31 5.37 19.08
CA ARG A 230 4.55 4.62 17.83
C ARG A 230 3.58 3.46 17.64
N GLY A 231 3.57 2.50 18.55
CA GLY A 231 2.72 1.31 18.43
C GLY A 231 1.23 1.64 18.35
N LYS A 232 0.79 2.66 19.11
CA LYS A 232 -0.59 3.14 19.10
C LYS A 232 -0.99 3.73 17.73
N VAL A 233 -0.15 4.61 17.18
CA VAL A 233 -0.48 5.34 15.93
C VAL A 233 -0.30 4.44 14.71
N GLN A 234 0.78 3.66 14.65
CA GLN A 234 1.00 2.72 13.55
C GLN A 234 -0.05 1.61 13.53
N GLY A 235 -0.40 1.06 14.71
CA GLY A 235 -1.44 0.03 14.82
C GLY A 235 -2.81 0.55 14.38
N ALA A 236 -3.18 1.77 14.77
CA ALA A 236 -4.43 2.39 14.33
C ALA A 236 -4.43 2.68 12.81
N ASN A 237 -3.31 3.16 12.26
CA ASN A 237 -3.17 3.37 10.82
C ASN A 237 -3.42 2.06 10.05
N ASP A 238 -2.77 0.98 10.46
CA ASP A 238 -2.89 -0.30 9.77
C ASP A 238 -4.28 -0.93 9.95
N PHE A 239 -4.89 -0.76 11.14
CA PHE A 239 -6.27 -1.18 11.36
C PHE A 239 -7.25 -0.46 10.44
N ILE A 240 -7.16 0.88 10.35
CA ILE A 240 -8.02 1.68 9.47
C ILE A 240 -7.79 1.30 8.01
N MET A 241 -6.53 1.20 7.60
CA MET A 241 -6.15 0.85 6.24
C MET A 241 -6.70 -0.52 5.84
N LEU A 242 -6.47 -1.56 6.65
CA LEU A 242 -6.96 -2.91 6.36
C LEU A 242 -8.48 -3.00 6.39
N THR A 243 -9.14 -2.20 7.25
CA THR A 243 -10.59 -2.07 7.26
C THR A 243 -11.10 -1.50 5.94
N VAL A 244 -10.49 -0.41 5.44
CA VAL A 244 -10.83 0.18 4.12
C VAL A 244 -10.59 -0.83 3.00
N VAL A 245 -9.47 -1.58 3.03
CA VAL A 245 -9.17 -2.64 2.05
C VAL A 245 -10.23 -3.74 2.08
N ALA A 246 -10.66 -4.18 3.25
CA ALA A 246 -11.71 -5.20 3.38
C ALA A 246 -13.03 -4.73 2.77
N PHE A 247 -13.46 -3.49 3.08
CA PHE A 247 -14.65 -2.90 2.46
C PHE A 247 -14.51 -2.73 0.95
N ALA A 248 -13.35 -2.30 0.46
CA ALA A 248 -13.06 -2.16 -0.96
C ALA A 248 -13.17 -3.52 -1.68
N SER A 249 -12.56 -4.57 -1.11
CA SER A 249 -12.62 -5.92 -1.66
C SER A 249 -14.05 -6.47 -1.75
N LEU A 250 -14.84 -6.33 -0.67
CA LEU A 250 -16.22 -6.76 -0.63
C LEU A 250 -17.12 -5.96 -1.60
N SER A 251 -16.84 -4.66 -1.74
CA SER A 251 -17.60 -3.77 -2.63
C SER A 251 -17.26 -4.00 -4.10
N SER A 252 -16.03 -4.42 -4.41
CA SER A 252 -15.52 -4.64 -5.76
C SER A 252 -16.44 -5.60 -6.56
N GLY A 253 -16.72 -6.78 -5.99
CA GLY A 253 -17.59 -7.76 -6.64
C GLY A 253 -19.03 -7.28 -6.81
N LYS A 254 -19.58 -6.57 -5.81
CA LYS A 254 -20.95 -6.03 -5.88
C LYS A 254 -21.09 -4.93 -6.93
N LEU A 255 -20.12 -4.01 -6.99
CA LEU A 255 -20.09 -2.95 -8.00
C LEU A 255 -19.98 -3.53 -9.41
N LEU A 256 -19.07 -4.49 -9.60
CA LEU A 256 -18.88 -5.14 -10.90
C LEU A 256 -20.13 -5.90 -11.35
N ALA A 257 -20.74 -6.67 -10.46
CA ALA A 257 -21.92 -7.48 -10.79
C ALA A 257 -23.19 -6.62 -11.02
N GLY A 258 -23.31 -5.47 -10.32
CA GLY A 258 -24.52 -4.63 -10.40
C GLY A 258 -24.51 -3.65 -11.57
N ILE A 259 -23.43 -2.89 -11.74
CA ILE A 259 -23.36 -1.77 -12.70
C ILE A 259 -22.22 -1.99 -13.73
N GLY A 260 -21.36 -2.96 -13.50
CA GLY A 260 -20.26 -3.30 -14.40
C GLY A 260 -18.96 -2.55 -14.12
N TRP A 261 -17.97 -2.69 -15.02
CA TRP A 261 -16.63 -2.14 -14.88
C TRP A 261 -16.59 -0.62 -14.66
N ALA A 262 -17.52 0.11 -15.29
CA ALA A 262 -17.59 1.56 -15.14
C ALA A 262 -17.81 1.99 -13.68
N SER A 263 -18.66 1.29 -12.93
CA SER A 263 -18.95 1.64 -11.53
C SER A 263 -17.72 1.50 -10.62
N VAL A 264 -16.88 0.50 -10.87
CA VAL A 264 -15.63 0.29 -10.14
C VAL A 264 -14.71 1.51 -10.33
N ASN A 265 -14.57 1.98 -11.57
CA ASN A 265 -13.75 3.14 -11.89
C ASN A 265 -14.33 4.45 -11.32
N ILE A 266 -15.66 4.65 -11.43
CA ILE A 266 -16.34 5.84 -10.87
C ILE A 266 -16.15 5.92 -9.36
N ALA A 267 -16.15 4.81 -8.65
CA ALA A 267 -15.97 4.78 -7.20
C ALA A 267 -14.59 5.29 -6.74
N LEU A 268 -13.58 5.31 -7.61
CA LEU A 268 -12.26 5.85 -7.27
C LEU A 268 -12.27 7.38 -7.13
N PHE A 269 -13.09 8.10 -7.91
CA PHE A 269 -13.09 9.56 -7.92
C PHE A 269 -13.37 10.19 -6.56
N PRO A 270 -14.47 9.87 -5.85
CA PRO A 270 -14.72 10.49 -4.55
C PRO A 270 -13.63 10.20 -3.54
N MET A 271 -13.03 9.01 -3.57
CA MET A 271 -11.94 8.64 -2.67
C MET A 271 -10.66 9.44 -2.98
N ALA A 272 -10.28 9.52 -4.24
CA ALA A 272 -9.09 10.24 -4.67
C ALA A 272 -9.24 11.76 -4.49
N ILE A 273 -10.41 12.33 -4.80
CA ILE A 273 -10.71 13.76 -4.62
C ILE A 273 -10.66 14.11 -3.13
N LEU A 274 -11.25 13.28 -2.24
CA LEU A 274 -11.18 13.50 -0.80
C LEU A 274 -9.73 13.52 -0.31
N ALA A 275 -8.93 12.51 -0.69
CA ALA A 275 -7.52 12.45 -0.29
C ALA A 275 -6.73 13.65 -0.82
N LEU A 276 -6.95 14.02 -2.08
CA LEU A 276 -6.27 15.16 -2.71
C LEU A 276 -6.65 16.49 -2.04
N ALA A 277 -7.93 16.69 -1.73
CA ALA A 277 -8.41 17.87 -1.03
C ALA A 277 -7.78 18.01 0.38
N LEU A 278 -7.68 16.89 1.11
CA LEU A 278 -7.05 16.86 2.43
C LEU A 278 -5.53 17.13 2.35
N ILE A 279 -4.84 16.57 1.36
CA ILE A 279 -3.42 16.85 1.11
C ILE A 279 -3.23 18.34 0.79
N ALA A 280 -4.03 18.89 -0.13
CA ALA A 280 -3.96 20.29 -0.49
C ALA A 280 -4.23 21.20 0.73
N TRP A 281 -5.22 20.85 1.55
CA TRP A 281 -5.52 21.59 2.78
C TRP A 281 -4.33 21.68 3.74
N VAL A 282 -3.58 20.56 3.94
CA VAL A 282 -2.39 20.55 4.79
C VAL A 282 -1.24 21.34 4.15
N MET A 283 -1.06 21.26 2.83
CA MET A 283 -0.02 21.99 2.13
C MET A 283 -0.22 23.51 2.16
N LEU A 284 -1.47 23.97 2.25
CA LEU A 284 -1.82 25.39 2.34
C LEU A 284 -1.73 25.95 3.76
N LYS A 285 -1.68 25.10 4.80
CA LYS A 285 -1.49 25.56 6.17
C LYS A 285 -0.03 25.91 6.42
N PRO A 286 0.25 27.05 7.09
CA PRO A 286 1.60 27.34 7.55
C PRO A 286 2.10 26.19 8.43
N ASN A 287 3.28 25.67 8.15
CA ASN A 287 3.89 24.63 8.98
C ASN A 287 4.36 25.26 10.31
N PRO A 288 3.72 24.98 11.48
CA PRO A 288 4.16 25.54 12.75
C PRO A 288 5.54 25.04 13.19
N GLN A 289 6.07 24.02 12.50
CA GLN A 289 7.35 23.36 12.79
C GLN A 289 8.44 23.66 11.73
N ALA A 290 8.27 24.66 10.93
CA ALA A 290 9.42 25.22 10.19
C ALA A 290 10.36 25.81 11.24
N VAL A 291 11.29 24.97 11.71
CA VAL A 291 12.36 25.31 12.67
C VAL A 291 13.04 26.57 12.14
N LYS A 292 13.02 27.64 12.97
CA LYS A 292 13.93 28.77 12.78
C LYS A 292 15.35 28.20 12.67
N PRO A 293 16.15 28.65 11.69
CA PRO A 293 17.57 28.35 11.72
C PRO A 293 18.09 28.81 13.10
N GLN A 294 18.74 27.89 13.81
CA GLN A 294 19.53 28.33 14.97
C GLN A 294 20.66 29.18 14.41
N GLU A 295 20.64 30.47 14.71
CA GLU A 295 21.75 31.42 14.52
C GLU A 295 22.94 31.02 15.39
#